data_2104a0593a4231b861ded0d291dbe3cc
#
_entry.id   2104a0593a4231b861ded0d291dbe3cc
#
_cell.length_a   1.000
_cell.length_b   1.000
_cell.length_c   1.000
_cell.angle_alpha   90.00
_cell.angle_beta   90.00
_cell.angle_gamma   90.00
#
_symmetry.space_group_name_H-M   'P 1'
#
loop_
_entity.id
_entity.type
_entity.pdbx_description
1 polymer ?
#
loop_
_entity_poly.entity_id
_entity_poly.type
_entity_poly.pdbx_seq_one_letter_code
_entity_poly.pdbx_strand_id
1 'polypeptide(L)'
;GEGALEVLNKHTEGILVTCPTENALGEAIEASYFLFGKKKKAWIELSQASGLAQIPPNKRNVLKATTYGTGLLIKDALTKGCTEIILGVGGSATNDGGAGIYEALGGYFLDEKDRPIERGGAALCSLKSLIPPQISEKINWKVACDVNNHLLGNTGAATVYAPQKGATKEAADATRRGSRLPSRLTIGCRSPQLAQDVQKKRGAKLGSAPARPGAPNGARSAHRWLQ
;
A
#
# COMPACT_ATOMS: atom_id res chain seq x y z
N GLY A 1 9.15 4.74 -10.98
CA GLY A 1 8.03 5.37 -10.57
C GLY A 1 7.07 5.82 -11.65
N GLU A 2 6.56 7.02 -11.52
CA GLU A 2 5.62 7.63 -12.44
C GLU A 2 6.22 7.77 -13.85
N GLY A 3 5.45 7.35 -14.88
CA GLY A 3 5.87 7.39 -16.30
C GLY A 3 6.65 6.17 -16.79
N ALA A 4 7.02 5.23 -15.95
CA ALA A 4 7.71 4.02 -16.38
C ALA A 4 6.80 3.10 -17.21
N LEU A 5 5.49 3.16 -16.98
CA LEU A 5 4.47 2.42 -17.75
C LEU A 5 4.57 2.72 -19.26
N GLU A 6 4.69 3.99 -19.62
CA GLU A 6 4.80 4.41 -21.02
C GLU A 6 6.10 3.91 -21.65
N VAL A 7 7.20 3.97 -20.91
CA VAL A 7 8.50 3.48 -21.38
C VAL A 7 8.46 1.97 -21.58
N LEU A 8 7.89 1.23 -20.63
CA LEU A 8 7.74 -0.22 -20.77
C LEU A 8 6.87 -0.58 -21.97
N ASN A 9 5.75 0.11 -22.16
CA ASN A 9 4.86 -0.15 -23.28
C ASN A 9 5.51 0.10 -24.67
N LYS A 10 6.48 1.02 -24.73
CA LYS A 10 7.21 1.32 -25.98
C LYS A 10 8.38 0.36 -26.24
N HIS A 11 9.03 -0.15 -25.21
CA HIS A 11 10.33 -0.83 -25.32
C HIS A 11 10.33 -2.27 -24.84
N THR A 12 9.21 -2.79 -24.38
CA THR A 12 9.11 -4.14 -23.84
C THR A 12 7.92 -4.86 -24.48
N GLU A 13 8.12 -6.10 -24.89
CA GLU A 13 7.02 -6.93 -25.38
C GLU A 13 6.04 -7.23 -24.23
N GLY A 14 4.77 -6.85 -24.44
CA GLY A 14 3.74 -7.03 -23.44
C GLY A 14 2.40 -6.45 -23.84
N ILE A 15 1.50 -6.31 -22.90
CA ILE A 15 0.12 -5.83 -23.10
C ILE A 15 -0.19 -4.77 -22.06
N LEU A 16 -0.65 -3.61 -22.52
CA LEU A 16 -1.27 -2.61 -21.67
C LEU A 16 -2.70 -3.07 -21.35
N VAL A 17 -3.01 -3.22 -20.07
CA VAL A 17 -4.33 -3.58 -19.58
C VAL A 17 -4.95 -2.37 -18.91
N THR A 18 -6.15 -1.98 -19.34
CA THR A 18 -6.95 -0.94 -18.68
C THR A 18 -8.16 -1.61 -18.02
N CYS A 19 -8.46 -1.22 -16.80
CA CYS A 19 -9.60 -1.76 -16.07
C CYS A 19 -10.24 -0.69 -15.16
N PRO A 20 -11.54 -0.86 -14.85
CA PRO A 20 -12.25 0.01 -13.91
C PRO A 20 -11.60 -0.08 -12.52
N THR A 21 -11.44 1.07 -11.90
CA THR A 21 -10.93 1.20 -10.54
C THR A 21 -11.46 2.49 -9.91
N GLU A 22 -10.85 2.94 -8.81
CA GLU A 22 -11.16 4.23 -8.18
C GLU A 22 -9.89 5.06 -7.96
N ASN A 23 -10.03 6.39 -7.94
CA ASN A 23 -8.93 7.26 -7.55
C ASN A 23 -8.73 7.23 -6.02
N ALA A 24 -7.72 7.97 -5.54
CA ALA A 24 -7.41 7.98 -4.12
C ALA A 24 -8.53 8.54 -3.21
N LEU A 25 -9.55 9.19 -3.76
CA LEU A 25 -10.72 9.70 -3.02
C LEU A 25 -11.97 8.83 -3.20
N GLY A 26 -11.88 7.67 -3.89
CA GLY A 26 -12.99 6.76 -4.11
C GLY A 26 -13.86 7.12 -5.33
N GLU A 27 -13.45 8.07 -6.17
CA GLU A 27 -14.16 8.39 -7.41
C GLU A 27 -13.81 7.34 -8.48
N ALA A 28 -14.81 6.84 -9.22
CA ALA A 28 -14.61 5.83 -10.26
C ALA A 28 -13.77 6.38 -11.42
N ILE A 29 -12.76 5.62 -11.84
CA ILE A 29 -11.87 5.92 -12.95
C ILE A 29 -11.51 4.64 -13.72
N GLU A 30 -10.90 4.78 -14.88
CA GLU A 30 -10.14 3.73 -15.53
C GLU A 30 -8.64 3.98 -15.32
N ALA A 31 -7.90 2.91 -15.04
CA ALA A 31 -6.46 2.98 -14.91
C ALA A 31 -5.78 1.78 -15.56
N SER A 32 -4.51 1.94 -15.89
CA SER A 32 -3.78 0.95 -16.68
C SER A 32 -2.59 0.38 -15.92
N TYR A 33 -2.23 -0.84 -16.28
CA TYR A 33 -1.00 -1.49 -15.87
C TYR A 33 -0.45 -2.34 -17.01
N PHE A 34 0.82 -2.76 -16.93
CA PHE A 34 1.49 -3.46 -18.02
C PHE A 34 1.78 -4.91 -17.68
N LEU A 35 1.32 -5.83 -18.54
CA LEU A 35 1.62 -7.26 -18.47
C LEU A 35 2.75 -7.63 -19.41
N PHE A 36 3.75 -8.36 -18.93
CA PHE A 36 4.90 -8.83 -19.70
C PHE A 36 5.39 -10.19 -19.23
N GLY A 37 6.52 -10.68 -19.79
CA GLY A 37 7.06 -11.98 -19.43
C GLY A 37 6.05 -13.11 -19.61
N LYS A 38 5.46 -13.24 -20.81
CA LYS A 38 4.38 -14.19 -21.10
C LYS A 38 3.15 -14.00 -20.19
N LYS A 39 2.85 -12.75 -19.84
CA LYS A 39 1.73 -12.33 -18.96
C LYS A 39 1.84 -12.85 -17.51
N LYS A 40 3.04 -13.21 -17.05
CA LYS A 40 3.24 -13.66 -15.66
C LYS A 40 3.71 -12.56 -14.73
N LYS A 41 4.10 -11.40 -15.27
CA LYS A 41 4.57 -10.24 -14.54
C LYS A 41 3.67 -9.04 -14.81
N ALA A 42 3.36 -8.27 -13.78
CA ALA A 42 2.63 -7.02 -13.89
C ALA A 42 3.49 -5.87 -13.34
N TRP A 43 3.66 -4.82 -14.15
CA TRP A 43 4.13 -3.51 -13.70
C TRP A 43 2.93 -2.64 -13.41
N ILE A 44 2.80 -2.19 -12.19
CA ILE A 44 1.68 -1.36 -11.72
C ILE A 44 2.26 -0.10 -11.10
N GLU A 45 1.85 1.07 -11.60
CA GLU A 45 2.19 2.35 -10.97
C GLU A 45 1.07 2.77 -10.02
N LEU A 46 1.41 3.05 -8.80
CA LEU A 46 0.48 3.57 -7.80
C LEU A 46 -0.20 4.87 -8.30
N SER A 47 0.55 5.70 -9.04
CA SER A 47 0.07 6.95 -9.61
C SER A 47 -1.08 6.80 -10.61
N GLN A 48 -1.24 5.63 -11.24
CA GLN A 48 -2.31 5.37 -12.21
C GLN A 48 -3.71 5.38 -11.56
N ALA A 49 -3.83 4.97 -10.31
CA ALA A 49 -5.08 5.00 -9.57
C ALA A 49 -5.00 5.96 -8.36
N SER A 50 -3.97 5.82 -7.52
CA SER A 50 -3.86 6.56 -6.27
C SER A 50 -2.87 7.73 -6.34
N GLY A 51 -2.73 8.34 -7.54
CA GLY A 51 -1.77 9.39 -7.84
C GLY A 51 -2.28 10.81 -7.59
N LEU A 52 -1.32 11.73 -7.36
CA LEU A 52 -1.61 13.17 -7.20
C LEU A 52 -2.22 13.79 -8.46
N ALA A 53 -1.83 13.31 -9.66
CA ALA A 53 -2.34 13.80 -10.93
C ALA A 53 -3.84 13.50 -11.14
N GLN A 54 -4.37 12.49 -10.45
CA GLN A 54 -5.79 12.10 -10.49
C GLN A 54 -6.68 13.03 -9.66
N ILE A 55 -6.09 13.91 -8.81
CA ILE A 55 -6.85 14.71 -7.86
C ILE A 55 -6.52 16.19 -8.04
N PRO A 56 -7.52 17.03 -8.37
CA PRO A 56 -7.34 18.48 -8.39
C PRO A 56 -6.75 19.01 -7.09
N PRO A 57 -5.83 19.99 -7.12
CA PRO A 57 -5.14 20.46 -5.91
C PRO A 57 -6.07 20.87 -4.76
N ASN A 58 -7.20 21.50 -5.08
CA ASN A 58 -8.21 21.95 -4.10
C ASN A 58 -9.03 20.81 -3.47
N LYS A 59 -9.00 19.60 -4.06
CA LYS A 59 -9.68 18.42 -3.53
C LYS A 59 -8.75 17.48 -2.76
N ARG A 60 -7.43 17.72 -2.79
CA ARG A 60 -6.46 16.85 -2.12
C ARG A 60 -6.73 16.75 -0.62
N ASN A 61 -6.80 15.52 -0.12
CA ASN A 61 -7.04 15.25 1.28
C ASN A 61 -6.24 14.02 1.73
N VAL A 62 -5.05 14.25 2.24
CA VAL A 62 -4.11 13.19 2.65
C VAL A 62 -4.67 12.30 3.77
N LEU A 63 -5.63 12.79 4.56
CA LEU A 63 -6.23 12.04 5.67
C LEU A 63 -7.23 10.97 5.18
N LYS A 64 -7.91 11.27 4.06
CA LYS A 64 -8.92 10.39 3.44
C LYS A 64 -8.38 9.59 2.25
N ALA A 65 -7.32 10.08 1.62
CA ALA A 65 -6.75 9.43 0.44
C ALA A 65 -6.30 8.01 0.74
N THR A 66 -6.67 7.08 -0.16
CA THR A 66 -6.45 5.64 -0.02
C THR A 66 -5.77 5.03 -1.24
N THR A 67 -5.01 3.97 -1.02
CA THR A 67 -4.40 3.13 -2.07
C THR A 67 -5.32 2.02 -2.58
N TYR A 68 -6.61 2.05 -2.26
CA TYR A 68 -7.55 0.98 -2.59
C TYR A 68 -7.66 0.73 -4.10
N GLY A 69 -7.75 1.79 -4.91
CA GLY A 69 -7.79 1.67 -6.37
C GLY A 69 -6.54 0.99 -6.95
N THR A 70 -5.36 1.29 -6.41
CA THR A 70 -4.13 0.56 -6.76
C THR A 70 -4.23 -0.93 -6.41
N GLY A 71 -4.86 -1.24 -5.27
CA GLY A 71 -5.13 -2.62 -4.87
C GLY A 71 -6.06 -3.35 -5.82
N LEU A 72 -7.04 -2.67 -6.43
CA LEU A 72 -7.91 -3.24 -7.46
C LEU A 72 -7.13 -3.59 -8.74
N LEU A 73 -6.18 -2.75 -9.18
CA LEU A 73 -5.29 -3.08 -10.30
C LEU A 73 -4.45 -4.34 -10.01
N ILE A 74 -3.91 -4.44 -8.79
CA ILE A 74 -3.17 -5.62 -8.35
C ILE A 74 -4.06 -6.85 -8.35
N LYS A 75 -5.28 -6.74 -7.83
CA LYS A 75 -6.26 -7.83 -7.80
C LYS A 75 -6.58 -8.32 -9.21
N ASP A 76 -6.82 -7.40 -10.16
CA ASP A 76 -7.06 -7.74 -11.56
C ASP A 76 -5.87 -8.47 -12.19
N ALA A 77 -4.64 -8.00 -11.96
CA ALA A 77 -3.43 -8.67 -12.44
C ALA A 77 -3.30 -10.10 -11.87
N LEU A 78 -3.60 -10.29 -10.59
CA LEU A 78 -3.58 -11.61 -9.95
C LEU A 78 -4.65 -12.55 -10.53
N THR A 79 -5.87 -12.05 -10.83
CA THR A 79 -6.91 -12.87 -11.47
C THR A 79 -6.54 -13.28 -12.90
N LYS A 80 -5.71 -12.49 -13.58
CA LYS A 80 -5.12 -12.84 -14.88
C LYS A 80 -3.94 -13.82 -14.80
N GLY A 81 -3.63 -14.29 -13.60
CA GLY A 81 -2.62 -15.33 -13.34
C GLY A 81 -1.19 -14.80 -13.27
N CYS A 82 -0.98 -13.53 -12.96
CA CYS A 82 0.34 -13.00 -12.65
C CYS A 82 0.91 -13.65 -11.38
N THR A 83 2.18 -13.98 -11.44
CA THR A 83 2.95 -14.54 -10.32
C THR A 83 4.06 -13.60 -9.82
N GLU A 84 4.27 -12.48 -10.51
CA GLU A 84 5.17 -11.41 -10.09
C GLU A 84 4.47 -10.07 -10.23
N ILE A 85 4.41 -9.32 -9.14
CA ILE A 85 3.87 -7.94 -9.09
C ILE A 85 5.01 -6.99 -8.80
N ILE A 86 5.21 -6.01 -9.67
CA ILE A 86 6.19 -4.95 -9.52
C ILE A 86 5.43 -3.65 -9.35
N LEU A 87 5.48 -3.07 -8.16
CA LEU A 87 4.76 -1.86 -7.80
C LEU A 87 5.69 -0.65 -7.78
N GLY A 88 5.45 0.32 -8.68
CA GLY A 88 6.07 1.64 -8.64
C GLY A 88 5.29 2.56 -7.71
N VAL A 89 5.94 3.15 -6.70
CA VAL A 89 5.26 3.92 -5.64
C VAL A 89 5.42 5.44 -5.74
N GLY A 90 6.03 5.94 -6.82
CA GLY A 90 6.15 7.38 -7.10
C GLY A 90 4.80 8.06 -7.36
N GLY A 91 4.74 9.39 -7.21
CA GLY A 91 3.57 10.21 -7.55
C GLY A 91 2.33 10.03 -6.67
N SER A 92 2.41 9.39 -5.51
CA SER A 92 1.27 9.04 -4.65
C SER A 92 0.55 10.24 -4.04
N ALA A 93 -0.79 10.23 -4.03
CA ALA A 93 -1.64 11.16 -3.28
C ALA A 93 -1.90 10.73 -1.83
N THR A 94 -1.51 9.52 -1.48
CA THR A 94 -1.93 8.82 -0.27
C THR A 94 -0.87 8.83 0.82
N ASN A 95 -1.32 8.65 2.06
CA ASN A 95 -0.46 8.45 3.23
C ASN A 95 -1.08 7.38 4.16
N ASP A 96 -1.70 6.37 3.56
CA ASP A 96 -2.40 5.29 4.24
C ASP A 96 -1.53 4.06 4.49
N GLY A 97 -0.22 4.15 4.21
CA GLY A 97 0.72 3.05 4.41
C GLY A 97 0.41 1.78 3.60
N GLY A 98 -0.36 1.89 2.50
CA GLY A 98 -0.77 0.74 1.70
C GLY A 98 -2.00 0.00 2.24
N ALA A 99 -2.69 0.57 3.24
CA ALA A 99 -3.86 -0.07 3.84
C ALA A 99 -4.97 -0.35 2.83
N GLY A 100 -5.19 0.57 1.88
CA GLY A 100 -6.16 0.37 0.81
C GLY A 100 -5.83 -0.81 -0.10
N ILE A 101 -4.55 -0.98 -0.47
CA ILE A 101 -4.11 -2.16 -1.24
C ILE A 101 -4.44 -3.44 -0.48
N TYR A 102 -4.13 -3.47 0.81
CA TYR A 102 -4.36 -4.63 1.65
C TYR A 102 -5.85 -4.99 1.73
N GLU A 103 -6.72 -3.97 1.89
CA GLU A 103 -8.17 -4.14 1.91
C GLU A 103 -8.71 -4.64 0.57
N ALA A 104 -8.29 -4.05 -0.56
CA ALA A 104 -8.73 -4.45 -1.90
C ALA A 104 -8.40 -5.92 -2.21
N LEU A 105 -7.34 -6.43 -1.61
CA LEU A 105 -6.92 -7.83 -1.73
C LEU A 105 -7.63 -8.77 -0.75
N GLY A 106 -8.59 -8.25 0.05
CA GLY A 106 -9.43 -9.03 0.95
C GLY A 106 -8.91 -9.10 2.40
N GLY A 107 -7.97 -8.24 2.78
CA GLY A 107 -7.57 -8.06 4.17
C GLY A 107 -8.47 -7.07 4.91
N TYR A 108 -8.37 -7.05 6.23
CA TYR A 108 -9.13 -6.12 7.08
C TYR A 108 -8.24 -5.52 8.14
N PHE A 109 -8.46 -4.23 8.39
CA PHE A 109 -7.91 -3.50 9.53
C PHE A 109 -9.04 -3.28 10.53
N LEU A 110 -8.85 -3.67 11.78
CA LEU A 110 -9.90 -3.68 12.79
C LEU A 110 -9.57 -2.76 13.96
N ASP A 111 -10.61 -2.10 14.48
CA ASP A 111 -10.56 -1.29 15.69
C ASP A 111 -10.57 -2.16 16.98
N GLU A 112 -10.62 -1.53 18.15
CA GLU A 112 -10.68 -2.20 19.46
C GLU A 112 -11.96 -3.03 19.68
N LYS A 113 -13.01 -2.76 18.87
CA LYS A 113 -14.29 -3.48 18.90
C LYS A 113 -14.40 -4.52 17.81
N ASP A 114 -13.27 -4.91 17.18
CA ASP A 114 -13.19 -5.84 16.06
C ASP A 114 -14.04 -5.39 14.83
N ARG A 115 -14.26 -4.10 14.64
CA ARG A 115 -14.96 -3.52 13.49
C ARG A 115 -13.95 -3.02 12.46
N PRO A 116 -14.21 -3.17 11.15
CA PRO A 116 -13.38 -2.58 10.12
C PRO A 116 -13.26 -1.06 10.31
N ILE A 117 -12.03 -0.54 10.24
CA ILE A 117 -11.78 0.90 10.24
C ILE A 117 -12.09 1.47 8.85
N GLU A 118 -12.36 2.78 8.79
CA GLU A 118 -12.54 3.49 7.52
C GLU A 118 -11.25 3.54 6.70
N ARG A 119 -11.38 3.86 5.41
CA ARG A 119 -10.23 4.08 4.52
C ARG A 119 -9.54 5.42 4.79
N GLY A 120 -8.28 5.47 4.43
CA GLY A 120 -7.43 6.66 4.54
C GLY A 120 -6.47 6.64 5.72
N GLY A 121 -5.46 7.49 5.62
CA GLY A 121 -4.36 7.52 6.59
C GLY A 121 -4.79 7.90 8.01
N ALA A 122 -5.83 8.73 8.17
CA ALA A 122 -6.31 9.13 9.48
C ALA A 122 -6.92 7.96 10.28
N ALA A 123 -7.63 7.07 9.61
CA ALA A 123 -8.30 5.94 10.25
C ALA A 123 -7.32 4.93 10.87
N LEU A 124 -6.08 4.91 10.41
CA LEU A 124 -5.04 4.04 10.96
C LEU A 124 -4.75 4.31 12.44
N CYS A 125 -5.09 5.49 12.97
CA CYS A 125 -4.98 5.78 14.41
C CYS A 125 -5.85 4.85 15.27
N SER A 126 -6.94 4.31 14.73
CA SER A 126 -7.87 3.41 15.40
C SER A 126 -7.50 1.93 15.25
N LEU A 127 -6.40 1.64 14.57
CA LEU A 127 -6.02 0.27 14.27
C LEU A 127 -5.58 -0.51 15.51
N LYS A 128 -6.24 -1.64 15.75
CA LYS A 128 -5.93 -2.60 16.82
C LYS A 128 -5.36 -3.91 16.31
N SER A 129 -5.98 -4.47 15.28
CA SER A 129 -5.60 -5.77 14.73
C SER A 129 -5.82 -5.80 13.22
N LEU A 130 -5.27 -6.81 12.55
CA LEU A 130 -5.46 -7.03 11.12
C LEU A 130 -5.78 -8.50 10.83
N ILE A 131 -6.58 -8.70 9.78
CA ILE A 131 -6.82 -10.00 9.17
C ILE A 131 -6.14 -9.99 7.81
N PRO A 132 -5.16 -10.86 7.56
CA PRO A 132 -4.44 -10.87 6.30
C PRO A 132 -5.32 -11.32 5.11
N PRO A 133 -5.09 -10.77 3.91
CA PRO A 133 -5.73 -11.25 2.70
C PRO A 133 -5.28 -12.67 2.36
N GLN A 134 -6.16 -13.45 1.76
CA GLN A 134 -5.86 -14.80 1.28
C GLN A 134 -5.17 -14.73 -0.08
N ILE A 135 -3.86 -14.52 -0.09
CA ILE A 135 -3.05 -14.44 -1.32
C ILE A 135 -2.06 -15.61 -1.33
N SER A 136 -1.84 -16.17 -2.52
CA SER A 136 -0.87 -17.25 -2.71
C SER A 136 0.53 -16.81 -2.28
N GLU A 137 1.20 -17.63 -1.48
CA GLU A 137 2.61 -17.42 -1.08
C GLU A 137 3.59 -17.48 -2.27
N LYS A 138 3.13 -17.98 -3.43
CA LYS A 138 3.94 -18.07 -4.66
C LYS A 138 4.06 -16.75 -5.42
N ILE A 139 3.36 -15.69 -4.99
CA ILE A 139 3.45 -14.39 -5.63
C ILE A 139 4.77 -13.72 -5.22
N ASN A 140 5.56 -13.35 -6.23
CA ASN A 140 6.78 -12.57 -6.04
C ASN A 140 6.45 -11.07 -6.05
N TRP A 141 6.72 -10.40 -4.94
CA TRP A 141 6.45 -8.98 -4.77
C TRP A 141 7.73 -8.16 -4.87
N LYS A 142 7.69 -7.13 -5.71
CA LYS A 142 8.77 -6.14 -5.84
C LYS A 142 8.19 -4.73 -5.72
N VAL A 143 8.93 -3.85 -5.07
CA VAL A 143 8.58 -2.43 -4.98
C VAL A 143 9.71 -1.60 -5.57
N ALA A 144 9.38 -0.81 -6.58
CA ALA A 144 10.28 0.19 -7.15
C ALA A 144 10.11 1.50 -6.39
N CYS A 145 11.10 1.83 -5.56
CA CYS A 145 11.13 3.04 -4.73
C CYS A 145 12.51 3.69 -4.84
N ASP A 146 12.53 4.99 -5.10
CA ASP A 146 13.73 5.81 -5.30
C ASP A 146 14.04 6.74 -4.11
N VAL A 147 13.27 6.65 -3.03
CA VAL A 147 13.43 7.46 -1.82
C VAL A 147 13.86 6.63 -0.63
N ASN A 148 14.70 7.23 0.23
CA ASN A 148 15.26 6.58 1.43
C ASN A 148 14.76 7.20 2.75
N ASN A 149 13.66 7.96 2.72
CA ASN A 149 13.12 8.60 3.91
C ASN A 149 12.65 7.55 4.92
N HIS A 150 12.95 7.79 6.19
CA HIS A 150 12.35 7.01 7.27
C HIS A 150 10.83 7.22 7.31
N LEU A 151 10.09 6.24 7.81
CA LEU A 151 8.64 6.39 7.97
C LEU A 151 8.31 7.43 9.05
N LEU A 152 9.07 7.44 10.14
CA LEU A 152 8.86 8.26 11.33
C LEU A 152 10.00 9.25 11.55
N GLY A 153 9.73 10.26 12.37
CA GLY A 153 10.69 11.28 12.77
C GLY A 153 10.50 12.62 12.06
N ASN A 154 11.36 13.57 12.36
CA ASN A 154 11.28 14.94 11.81
C ASN A 154 11.52 14.99 10.29
N THR A 155 12.27 14.04 9.76
CA THR A 155 12.52 13.82 8.32
C THR A 155 11.75 12.63 7.77
N GLY A 156 10.75 12.17 8.50
CA GLY A 156 9.93 11.02 8.11
C GLY A 156 9.02 11.30 6.92
N ALA A 157 8.60 10.24 6.24
CA ALA A 157 7.80 10.31 5.01
C ALA A 157 6.54 11.17 5.16
N ALA A 158 5.82 11.08 6.28
CA ALA A 158 4.65 11.91 6.54
C ALA A 158 5.02 13.41 6.64
N THR A 159 6.13 13.75 7.29
CA THR A 159 6.59 15.14 7.44
C THR A 159 7.01 15.74 6.10
N VAL A 160 7.74 14.96 5.29
CA VAL A 160 8.33 15.44 4.03
C VAL A 160 7.30 15.49 2.91
N TYR A 161 6.44 14.47 2.79
CA TYR A 161 5.58 14.31 1.62
C TYR A 161 4.11 14.67 1.84
N ALA A 162 3.62 14.77 3.08
CA ALA A 162 2.21 15.11 3.32
C ALA A 162 1.83 16.53 2.83
N PRO A 163 2.67 17.57 2.91
CA PRO A 163 2.33 18.92 2.42
C PRO A 163 1.94 18.93 0.94
N GLN A 164 2.70 18.29 0.06
CA GLN A 164 2.37 18.24 -1.38
C GLN A 164 1.08 17.46 -1.68
N LYS A 165 0.64 16.61 -0.75
CA LYS A 165 -0.60 15.83 -0.82
C LYS A 165 -1.80 16.58 -0.22
N GLY A 166 -1.67 17.88 0.04
CA GLY A 166 -2.72 18.72 0.58
C GLY A 166 -2.88 18.68 2.10
N ALA A 167 -1.85 18.25 2.85
CA ALA A 167 -1.87 18.33 4.30
C ALA A 167 -1.68 19.77 4.78
N THR A 168 -2.58 20.23 5.67
CA THR A 168 -2.28 21.35 6.56
C THR A 168 -1.24 20.91 7.61
N LYS A 169 -0.70 21.86 8.38
CA LYS A 169 0.25 21.54 9.46
C LYS A 169 -0.37 20.57 10.47
N GLU A 170 -1.65 20.79 10.83
CA GLU A 170 -2.42 19.94 11.74
C GLU A 170 -2.66 18.54 11.15
N ALA A 171 -2.96 18.45 9.85
CA ALA A 171 -3.13 17.19 9.15
C ALA A 171 -1.81 16.41 9.02
N ALA A 172 -0.69 17.10 8.80
CA ALA A 172 0.63 16.48 8.81
C ALA A 172 0.98 15.92 10.19
N ASP A 173 0.64 16.65 11.27
CA ASP A 173 0.80 16.19 12.65
C ASP A 173 -0.14 15.01 12.99
N ALA A 174 -1.36 15.00 12.46
CA ALA A 174 -2.29 13.87 12.62
C ALA A 174 -1.77 12.62 11.91
N THR A 175 -1.30 12.73 10.66
CA THR A 175 -0.67 11.61 9.95
C THR A 175 0.62 11.15 10.62
N ARG A 176 1.39 12.06 11.22
CA ARG A 176 2.56 11.71 12.02
C ARG A 176 2.19 10.93 13.30
N ARG A 177 1.04 11.23 13.93
CA ARG A 177 0.50 10.47 15.06
C ARG A 177 -0.03 9.10 14.61
N GLY A 178 -0.74 9.03 13.49
CA GLY A 178 -1.16 7.78 12.86
C GLY A 178 0.02 6.91 12.43
N SER A 179 1.11 7.52 12.00
CA SER A 179 2.37 6.82 11.67
C SER A 179 3.11 6.29 12.92
N ARG A 180 2.74 6.74 14.13
CA ARG A 180 3.15 6.10 15.40
C ARG A 180 2.30 4.86 15.71
N LEU A 181 1.72 4.24 14.69
CA LEU A 181 1.08 2.93 14.83
C LEU A 181 1.93 2.03 15.71
N PRO A 182 1.29 1.30 16.63
CA PRO A 182 2.02 0.35 17.45
C PRO A 182 2.94 -0.44 16.54
N SER A 183 4.17 -0.66 16.95
CA SER A 183 5.29 -1.25 16.21
C SER A 183 4.98 -2.58 15.47
N ARG A 184 3.72 -2.91 15.34
CA ARG A 184 3.15 -4.10 14.72
C ARG A 184 2.69 -3.91 13.28
N LEU A 185 2.57 -2.67 12.78
CA LEU A 185 2.07 -2.39 11.44
C LEU A 185 2.77 -1.18 10.81
N THR A 186 3.83 -1.45 10.09
CA THR A 186 4.43 -0.48 9.19
C THR A 186 4.30 -1.00 7.77
N ILE A 187 3.24 -0.57 7.09
CA ILE A 187 3.07 -0.78 5.65
C ILE A 187 3.41 0.56 5.00
N GLY A 188 4.57 0.70 4.44
CA GLY A 188 4.99 1.92 3.76
C GLY A 188 6.22 1.67 2.91
N CYS A 189 6.53 2.56 1.97
CA CYS A 189 7.76 2.51 1.19
C CYS A 189 8.94 2.11 2.08
N ARG A 190 9.45 0.90 1.89
CA ARG A 190 10.58 0.40 2.66
C ARG A 190 11.88 0.64 1.91
N SER A 191 12.80 1.33 2.56
CA SER A 191 14.19 1.01 2.37
C SER A 191 14.48 -0.38 2.99
N PRO A 192 15.46 -1.14 2.50
CA PRO A 192 15.89 -2.42 3.10
C PRO A 192 16.17 -2.31 4.60
N GLN A 193 16.62 -1.15 5.05
CA GLN A 193 16.92 -0.84 6.44
C GLN A 193 15.67 -0.89 7.34
N LEU A 194 14.54 -0.36 6.85
CA LEU A 194 13.29 -0.34 7.62
C LEU A 194 12.70 -1.75 7.80
N ALA A 195 12.92 -2.62 6.81
CA ALA A 195 12.54 -4.03 6.88
C ALA A 195 13.27 -4.75 8.03
N GLN A 196 14.58 -4.49 8.16
CA GLN A 196 15.42 -5.09 9.21
C GLN A 196 15.03 -4.59 10.60
N ASP A 197 14.73 -3.30 10.77
CA ASP A 197 14.37 -2.71 12.07
C ASP A 197 13.01 -3.20 12.57
N VAL A 198 12.05 -3.40 11.68
CA VAL A 198 10.73 -3.96 12.03
C VAL A 198 10.83 -5.44 12.37
N GLN A 199 11.63 -6.21 11.63
CA GLN A 199 11.89 -7.63 11.94
C GLN A 199 12.59 -7.81 13.29
N LYS A 200 13.60 -6.97 13.60
CA LYS A 200 14.33 -7.02 14.87
C LYS A 200 13.42 -6.72 16.06
N LYS A 201 12.49 -5.77 15.93
CA LYS A 201 11.48 -5.44 16.96
C LYS A 201 10.36 -6.48 17.08
N ARG A 202 10.05 -7.24 16.00
CA ARG A 202 9.07 -8.34 16.01
C ARG A 202 9.60 -9.59 16.70
N GLY A 203 10.85 -9.96 16.47
CA GLY A 203 11.48 -11.12 17.12
C GLY A 203 11.46 -11.05 18.65
N ALA A 204 11.51 -9.82 19.20
CA ALA A 204 11.51 -9.59 20.65
C ALA A 204 10.11 -9.68 21.32
N LYS A 205 8.98 -9.65 20.57
CA LYS A 205 7.61 -9.58 21.13
C LYS A 205 6.65 -10.72 20.73
N LEU A 206 7.03 -11.62 19.84
CA LEU A 206 6.16 -12.71 19.36
C LEU A 206 6.19 -13.96 20.25
N GLY A 207 6.90 -13.91 21.40
CA GLY A 207 7.02 -15.05 22.31
C GLY A 207 5.81 -15.39 23.18
N SER A 208 4.71 -14.62 23.16
CA SER A 208 3.64 -14.82 24.14
C SER A 208 2.23 -14.39 23.74
N ALA A 209 1.77 -14.69 22.53
CA ALA A 209 0.34 -14.58 22.23
C ALA A 209 -0.26 -15.98 22.03
N PRO A 210 -1.30 -16.40 22.79
CA PRO A 210 -1.95 -17.67 22.58
C PRO A 210 -2.62 -17.72 21.18
N ALA A 211 -2.38 -18.81 20.46
CA ALA A 211 -3.05 -19.07 19.19
C ALA A 211 -4.57 -19.15 19.42
N ARG A 212 -5.37 -18.37 18.68
CA ARG A 212 -6.83 -18.54 18.66
C ARG A 212 -7.15 -19.86 17.97
N PRO A 213 -8.00 -20.72 18.55
CA PRO A 213 -8.46 -21.92 17.86
C PRO A 213 -9.30 -21.54 16.65
N GLY A 214 -8.94 -22.05 15.47
CA GLY A 214 -9.72 -21.88 14.24
C GLY A 214 -9.19 -20.88 13.21
N ALA A 215 -8.04 -20.24 13.41
CA ALA A 215 -7.41 -19.43 12.36
C ALA A 215 -6.78 -20.38 11.30
N PRO A 216 -7.18 -20.29 10.02
CA PRO A 216 -6.51 -21.06 8.98
C PRO A 216 -5.04 -20.63 8.86
N ASN A 217 -4.18 -21.55 8.41
CA ASN A 217 -2.71 -21.41 8.31
C ASN A 217 -2.20 -20.25 7.42
N GLY A 218 -3.01 -19.23 7.15
CA GLY A 218 -2.68 -18.06 6.33
C GLY A 218 -1.81 -16.99 6.99
N ALA A 219 -1.48 -17.14 8.29
CA ALA A 219 -0.67 -16.15 9.02
C ALA A 219 0.78 -16.00 8.46
N ARG A 220 1.24 -16.95 7.68
CA ARG A 220 2.58 -16.92 7.06
C ARG A 220 2.66 -16.00 5.83
N SER A 221 1.58 -15.83 5.08
CA SER A 221 1.55 -14.96 3.90
C SER A 221 1.64 -13.47 4.25
N ALA A 222 1.10 -13.06 5.40
CA ALA A 222 1.18 -11.68 5.87
C ALA A 222 2.62 -11.19 6.07
N HIS A 223 3.54 -12.09 6.44
CA HIS A 223 4.95 -11.75 6.64
C HIS A 223 5.69 -11.37 5.34
N ARG A 224 5.29 -11.92 4.20
CA ARG A 224 5.90 -11.60 2.89
C ARG A 224 5.42 -10.27 2.29
N TRP A 225 4.26 -9.80 2.68
CA TRP A 225 3.78 -8.47 2.31
C TRP A 225 4.58 -7.35 2.96
N LEU A 226 5.25 -7.69 4.03
CA LEU A 226 5.98 -6.74 4.87
C LEU A 226 7.50 -6.82 4.66
N GLN A 227 7.99 -7.75 3.86
CA GLN A 227 9.37 -7.86 3.38
C GLN A 227 9.50 -7.34 1.96
#